data_305fff072154355f9396a01ddbe36263
#
_entry.id   305fff072154355f9396a01ddbe36263
#
_cell.length_a   1.000
_cell.length_b   1.000
_cell.length_c   1.000
_cell.angle_alpha   90.00
_cell.angle_beta   90.00
_cell.angle_gamma   90.00
#
_symmetry.space_group_name_H-M   'P 1'
#
loop_
_entity.id
_entity.type
_entity.pdbx_description
1 polymer ?
#
loop_
_entity_poly.entity_id
_entity_poly.type
_entity_poly.pdbx_seq_one_letter_code
_entity_poly.pdbx_strand_id
1 'polypeptide(L)'
;MLNRRQFLHATGTSVLLAASRPAWALTPAVNVDDMLRSQWAEIERGTGGRLGINLLDSATGWRLGQREDERFPMCSTFKFVLAAAVLQRVDQGKLTLAQRVKIRASDMLEHAPVTERHVGGSLSVGELCRAT
;
A
#
# COMPACT_ATOMS: atom_id res chain seq x y z
N MET A 1 -37.34 -52.43 -30.39
CA MET A 1 -36.63 -51.73 -31.50
C MET A 1 -37.21 -50.33 -31.65
N LEU A 2 -36.48 -49.33 -31.37
CA LEU A 2 -36.91 -47.93 -31.49
C LEU A 2 -36.97 -47.51 -32.96
N ASN A 3 -38.13 -46.98 -33.38
CA ASN A 3 -38.41 -46.62 -34.77
C ASN A 3 -37.66 -45.29 -35.11
N ARG A 4 -37.18 -45.16 -36.37
CA ARG A 4 -36.40 -43.93 -36.84
C ARG A 4 -37.06 -42.62 -36.51
N ARG A 5 -38.37 -42.51 -36.42
CA ARG A 5 -39.13 -41.31 -36.05
C ARG A 5 -38.96 -40.97 -34.56
N GLN A 6 -38.79 -41.94 -33.68
CA GLN A 6 -38.57 -41.72 -32.25
C GLN A 6 -37.15 -41.26 -31.95
N PHE A 7 -36.16 -41.67 -32.80
CA PHE A 7 -34.78 -41.19 -32.68
C PHE A 7 -34.63 -39.72 -33.06
N LEU A 8 -35.37 -39.23 -34.06
CA LEU A 8 -35.34 -37.83 -34.49
C LEU A 8 -36.02 -36.88 -33.51
N HIS A 9 -36.98 -37.35 -32.71
CA HIS A 9 -37.59 -36.52 -31.65
C HIS A 9 -36.75 -36.48 -30.37
N ALA A 10 -35.94 -37.49 -30.09
CA ALA A 10 -35.06 -37.52 -28.93
C ALA A 10 -33.80 -36.63 -29.13
N THR A 11 -33.31 -36.47 -30.36
CA THR A 11 -32.15 -35.62 -30.67
C THR A 11 -32.49 -34.16 -30.81
N GLY A 12 -33.75 -33.81 -31.17
CA GLY A 12 -34.19 -32.40 -31.32
C GLY A 12 -34.36 -31.67 -29.99
N THR A 13 -34.75 -32.37 -28.93
CA THR A 13 -34.98 -31.76 -27.60
C THR A 13 -33.69 -31.51 -26.80
N SER A 14 -32.63 -32.27 -27.07
CA SER A 14 -31.37 -32.14 -26.35
C SER A 14 -30.49 -30.99 -26.84
N VAL A 15 -30.68 -30.52 -28.07
CA VAL A 15 -29.89 -29.41 -28.65
C VAL A 15 -30.41 -28.03 -28.21
N LEU A 16 -31.68 -27.90 -27.85
CA LEU A 16 -32.28 -26.65 -27.43
C LEU A 16 -32.03 -26.28 -25.95
N LEU A 17 -31.67 -27.27 -25.10
CA LEU A 17 -31.32 -26.99 -23.69
C LEU A 17 -29.86 -26.54 -23.48
N ALA A 18 -29.01 -26.71 -24.49
CA ALA A 18 -27.59 -26.32 -24.37
C ALA A 18 -27.32 -24.85 -24.71
N ALA A 19 -28.30 -24.09 -25.24
CA ALA A 19 -28.11 -22.72 -25.73
C ALA A 19 -28.65 -21.64 -24.80
N SER A 20 -29.37 -21.98 -23.73
CA SER A 20 -29.86 -20.97 -22.77
C SER A 20 -28.88 -20.83 -21.60
N ARG A 21 -27.74 -20.19 -21.85
CA ARG A 21 -26.94 -19.65 -20.73
C ARG A 21 -27.78 -18.54 -20.10
N PRO A 22 -28.09 -18.63 -18.80
CA PRO A 22 -28.89 -17.60 -18.15
C PRO A 22 -28.16 -16.25 -18.24
N ALA A 23 -28.87 -15.20 -18.56
CA ALA A 23 -28.31 -13.85 -18.82
C ALA A 23 -27.49 -13.29 -17.63
N TRP A 24 -27.69 -13.81 -16.42
CA TRP A 24 -26.86 -13.45 -15.24
C TRP A 24 -25.43 -14.02 -15.30
N ALA A 25 -25.16 -14.99 -16.17
CA ALA A 25 -23.80 -15.53 -16.36
C ALA A 25 -22.88 -14.60 -17.19
N LEU A 26 -23.38 -13.45 -17.63
CA LEU A 26 -22.66 -12.45 -18.43
C LEU A 26 -22.33 -11.18 -17.66
N THR A 27 -22.46 -11.17 -16.33
CA THR A 27 -21.90 -10.05 -15.55
C THR A 27 -20.39 -10.11 -15.71
N PRO A 28 -19.74 -9.15 -16.34
CA PRO A 28 -18.28 -9.15 -16.44
C PRO A 28 -17.74 -9.13 -15.00
N ALA A 29 -16.86 -10.05 -14.69
CA ALA A 29 -16.16 -10.03 -13.42
C ALA A 29 -15.48 -8.65 -13.33
N VAL A 30 -15.83 -7.87 -12.30
CA VAL A 30 -15.19 -6.57 -12.07
C VAL A 30 -13.71 -6.84 -11.87
N ASN A 31 -12.90 -6.35 -12.80
CA ASN A 31 -11.46 -6.40 -12.65
C ASN A 31 -11.06 -5.39 -11.56
N VAL A 32 -10.69 -5.89 -10.40
CA VAL A 32 -10.32 -5.07 -9.24
C VAL A 32 -9.14 -4.15 -9.58
N ASP A 33 -8.21 -4.62 -10.39
CA ASP A 33 -7.05 -3.83 -10.82
C ASP A 33 -7.48 -2.59 -11.62
N ASP A 34 -8.37 -2.78 -12.59
CA ASP A 34 -8.88 -1.68 -13.43
C ASP A 34 -9.71 -0.69 -12.60
N MET A 35 -10.51 -1.19 -11.67
CA MET A 35 -11.27 -0.36 -10.74
C MET A 35 -10.35 0.51 -9.88
N LEU A 36 -9.34 -0.10 -9.27
CA LEU A 36 -8.36 0.61 -8.43
C LEU A 36 -7.58 1.65 -9.25
N ARG A 37 -7.09 1.28 -10.43
CA ARG A 37 -6.37 2.21 -11.30
C ARG A 37 -7.23 3.41 -11.71
N SER A 38 -8.51 3.20 -11.99
CA SER A 38 -9.41 4.30 -12.35
C SER A 38 -9.65 5.25 -11.17
N GLN A 39 -9.83 4.71 -9.96
CA GLN A 39 -9.96 5.51 -8.74
C GLN A 39 -8.70 6.32 -8.43
N TRP A 40 -7.51 5.72 -8.57
CA TRP A 40 -6.25 6.42 -8.36
C TRP A 40 -6.04 7.55 -9.36
N ALA A 41 -6.38 7.31 -10.63
CA ALA A 41 -6.32 8.36 -11.65
C ALA A 41 -7.30 9.52 -11.36
N GLU A 42 -8.45 9.24 -10.77
CA GLU A 42 -9.39 10.26 -10.35
C GLU A 42 -8.86 11.09 -9.16
N ILE A 43 -8.30 10.42 -8.15
CA ILE A 43 -7.65 11.09 -7.01
C ILE A 43 -6.50 11.98 -7.50
N GLU A 44 -5.63 11.47 -8.38
CA GLU A 44 -4.51 12.23 -8.93
C GLU A 44 -4.99 13.49 -9.67
N ARG A 45 -6.03 13.36 -10.50
CA ARG A 45 -6.63 14.52 -11.18
C ARG A 45 -7.27 15.52 -10.21
N GLY A 46 -7.94 15.02 -9.17
CA GLY A 46 -8.60 15.87 -8.17
C GLY A 46 -7.63 16.66 -7.29
N THR A 47 -6.44 16.11 -7.01
CA THR A 47 -5.42 16.75 -6.18
C THR A 47 -4.50 17.69 -6.97
N GLY A 48 -4.45 17.57 -8.30
CA GLY A 48 -3.51 18.30 -9.16
C GLY A 48 -2.04 17.93 -8.93
N GLY A 49 -1.78 16.88 -8.15
CA GLY A 49 -0.44 16.37 -7.84
C GLY A 49 -0.13 15.04 -8.54
N ARG A 50 0.95 14.39 -8.12
CA ARG A 50 1.29 13.03 -8.53
C ARG A 50 0.98 12.05 -7.40
N LEU A 51 0.36 10.93 -7.72
CA LEU A 51 0.03 9.87 -6.78
C LEU A 51 0.91 8.64 -7.05
N GLY A 52 1.76 8.29 -6.09
CA GLY A 52 2.55 7.06 -6.11
C GLY A 52 1.95 6.01 -5.18
N ILE A 53 1.70 4.81 -5.69
CA ILE A 53 1.14 3.69 -4.92
C ILE A 53 1.90 2.43 -5.28
N ASN A 54 2.17 1.60 -4.28
CA ASN A 54 2.62 0.23 -4.45
C ASN A 54 1.91 -0.66 -3.43
N LEU A 55 1.10 -1.57 -3.91
CA LEU A 55 0.40 -2.57 -3.11
C LEU A 55 1.07 -3.94 -3.30
N LEU A 56 1.22 -4.65 -2.20
CA LEU A 56 1.69 -6.03 -2.17
C LEU A 56 0.81 -6.83 -1.22
N ASP A 57 0.14 -7.83 -1.73
CA ASP A 57 -0.41 -8.89 -0.89
C ASP A 57 0.67 -9.96 -0.65
N SER A 58 1.19 -10.01 0.55
CA SER A 58 2.26 -10.94 0.92
C SER A 58 1.80 -12.41 0.97
N ALA A 59 0.49 -12.66 1.06
CA ALA A 59 -0.05 -14.02 1.08
C ALA A 59 -0.12 -14.64 -0.31
N THR A 60 -0.50 -13.85 -1.32
CA THR A 60 -0.68 -14.30 -2.71
C THR A 60 0.46 -13.89 -3.63
N GLY A 61 1.26 -12.90 -3.22
CA GLY A 61 2.27 -12.27 -4.08
C GLY A 61 1.68 -11.28 -5.10
N TRP A 62 0.36 -11.03 -5.05
CA TRP A 62 -0.27 -10.07 -5.94
C TRP A 62 0.30 -8.66 -5.71
N ARG A 63 0.55 -7.97 -6.82
CA ARG A 63 1.10 -6.61 -6.82
C ARG A 63 0.30 -5.72 -7.74
N LEU A 64 0.07 -4.50 -7.32
CA LEU A 64 -0.51 -3.47 -8.14
C LEU A 64 0.09 -2.11 -7.77
N GLY A 65 0.54 -1.36 -8.76
CA GLY A 65 1.16 -0.06 -8.52
C GLY A 65 0.77 0.99 -9.54
N GLN A 66 1.00 2.24 -9.13
CA GLN A 66 0.95 3.43 -9.97
C GLN A 66 2.18 4.25 -9.67
N ARG A 67 2.98 4.61 -10.68
CA ARG A 67 4.26 5.33 -10.54
C ARG A 67 5.19 4.68 -9.50
N GLU A 68 5.17 3.37 -9.40
CA GLU A 68 5.87 2.60 -8.37
C GLU A 68 7.39 2.72 -8.47
N ASP A 69 7.91 3.00 -9.66
CA ASP A 69 9.33 3.21 -9.92
C ASP A 69 9.75 4.69 -9.88
N GLU A 70 8.80 5.61 -9.69
CA GLU A 70 9.11 7.03 -9.57
C GLU A 70 9.56 7.39 -8.15
N ARG A 71 10.48 8.34 -8.07
CA ARG A 71 10.92 8.87 -6.78
C ARG A 71 9.99 9.97 -6.30
N PHE A 72 9.60 9.87 -5.04
CA PHE A 72 8.82 10.86 -4.31
C PHE A 72 9.63 11.40 -3.13
N PRO A 73 9.49 12.69 -2.78
CA PRO A 73 10.08 13.22 -1.55
C PRO A 73 9.55 12.47 -0.33
N MET A 74 10.43 11.95 0.49
CA MET A 74 10.02 11.25 1.72
C MET A 74 9.43 12.19 2.77
N CYS A 75 9.77 13.48 2.72
CA CYS A 75 9.39 14.46 3.73
C CYS A 75 9.63 13.90 5.14
N SER A 76 8.71 14.10 6.08
CA SER A 76 8.87 13.62 7.46
C SER A 76 8.75 12.09 7.62
N THR A 77 8.38 11.34 6.59
CA THR A 77 8.33 9.87 6.70
C THR A 77 9.72 9.26 6.92
N PHE A 78 10.80 9.95 6.53
CA PHE A 78 12.16 9.49 6.81
C PHE A 78 12.43 9.32 8.32
N LYS A 79 11.76 10.08 9.18
CA LYS A 79 11.95 10.06 10.63
C LYS A 79 11.60 8.69 11.22
N PHE A 80 10.57 8.03 10.69
CA PHE A 80 10.23 6.66 11.06
C PHE A 80 11.39 5.69 10.79
N VAL A 81 12.00 5.79 9.61
CA VAL A 81 13.15 4.96 9.23
C VAL A 81 14.37 5.28 10.10
N LEU A 82 14.58 6.58 10.40
CA LEU A 82 15.64 7.02 11.30
C LEU A 82 15.47 6.45 12.71
N ALA A 83 14.26 6.54 13.27
CA ALA A 83 13.98 5.96 14.59
C ALA A 83 14.20 4.44 14.60
N ALA A 84 13.76 3.72 13.57
CA ALA A 84 14.00 2.28 13.44
C ALA A 84 15.50 1.96 13.39
N ALA A 85 16.29 2.72 12.64
CA ALA A 85 17.75 2.54 12.57
C ALA A 85 18.45 2.81 13.90
N VAL A 86 17.98 3.79 14.67
CA VAL A 86 18.49 4.09 16.02
C VAL A 86 18.16 2.96 16.98
N LEU A 87 16.90 2.48 16.97
CA LEU A 87 16.47 1.37 17.81
C LEU A 87 17.23 0.06 17.49
N GLN A 88 17.49 -0.21 16.21
CA GLN A 88 18.34 -1.34 15.81
C GLN A 88 19.74 -1.24 16.44
N ARG A 89 20.34 -0.04 16.55
CA ARG A 89 21.61 0.14 17.22
C ARG A 89 21.53 -0.08 18.74
N VAL A 90 20.38 0.23 19.34
CA VAL A 90 20.12 -0.08 20.76
C VAL A 90 20.04 -1.59 20.95
N ASP A 91 19.33 -2.31 20.10
CA ASP A 91 19.24 -3.78 20.15
C ASP A 91 20.59 -4.47 19.97
N GLN A 92 21.47 -3.85 19.15
CA GLN A 92 22.85 -4.31 18.97
C GLN A 92 23.81 -3.93 20.14
N GLY A 93 23.31 -3.27 21.18
CA GLY A 93 24.14 -2.80 22.30
C GLY A 93 25.09 -1.63 21.96
N LYS A 94 24.95 -1.01 20.79
CA LYS A 94 25.81 0.11 20.34
C LYS A 94 25.34 1.47 20.85
N LEU A 95 24.09 1.58 21.27
CA LEU A 95 23.48 2.73 21.89
C LEU A 95 22.65 2.28 23.09
N THR A 96 22.29 3.20 23.97
CA THR A 96 21.28 2.98 25.01
C THR A 96 20.19 4.03 24.93
N LEU A 97 18.95 3.66 25.25
CA LEU A 97 17.84 4.61 25.27
C LEU A 97 18.04 5.72 26.30
N ALA A 98 18.81 5.47 27.36
CA ALA A 98 19.13 6.45 28.41
C ALA A 98 20.26 7.41 28.02
N GLN A 99 21.04 7.09 26.98
CA GLN A 99 22.15 7.95 26.54
C GLN A 99 21.66 9.35 26.24
N ARG A 100 22.31 10.36 26.84
CA ARG A 100 21.95 11.78 26.69
C ARG A 100 22.64 12.38 25.46
N VAL A 101 21.88 13.12 24.67
CA VAL A 101 22.32 13.87 23.49
C VAL A 101 22.14 15.35 23.79
N LYS A 102 23.20 16.13 23.72
CA LYS A 102 23.12 17.59 23.86
C LYS A 102 22.41 18.20 22.63
N ILE A 103 21.53 19.14 22.89
CA ILE A 103 20.82 19.90 21.85
C ILE A 103 21.46 21.29 21.76
N ARG A 104 22.12 21.54 20.63
CA ARG A 104 22.81 22.82 20.40
C ARG A 104 21.95 23.68 19.47
N ALA A 105 22.10 24.99 19.56
CA ALA A 105 21.43 25.91 18.63
C ALA A 105 21.86 25.67 17.17
N SER A 106 23.11 25.24 16.94
CA SER A 106 23.61 24.87 15.61
C SER A 106 22.98 23.61 15.01
N ASP A 107 22.32 22.78 15.83
CA ASP A 107 21.69 21.51 15.40
C ASP A 107 20.24 21.72 14.97
N MET A 108 19.72 22.96 15.14
CA MET A 108 18.30 23.24 14.85
C MET A 108 18.03 23.36 13.36
N LEU A 109 16.97 22.70 12.94
CA LEU A 109 16.37 22.83 11.63
C LEU A 109 15.20 23.81 11.70
N GLU A 110 14.77 24.33 10.56
CA GLU A 110 13.68 25.32 10.45
C GLU A 110 12.39 24.88 11.16
N HIS A 111 12.13 23.56 11.21
CA HIS A 111 10.97 23.00 11.89
C HIS A 111 11.38 21.89 12.85
N ALA A 112 11.57 22.24 14.11
CA ALA A 112 12.04 21.35 15.17
C ALA A 112 11.26 21.53 16.50
N PRO A 113 9.91 21.38 16.51
CA PRO A 113 9.03 21.86 17.60
C PRO A 113 9.29 21.23 18.96
N VAL A 114 9.93 20.06 19.02
CA VAL A 114 10.30 19.40 20.28
C VAL A 114 11.70 19.81 20.70
N THR A 115 12.70 19.66 19.84
CA THR A 115 14.10 19.87 20.19
C THR A 115 14.43 21.34 20.41
N GLU A 116 13.74 22.29 19.77
CA GLU A 116 13.92 23.74 19.97
C GLU A 116 13.70 24.17 21.43
N ARG A 117 12.78 23.51 22.15
CA ARG A 117 12.48 23.78 23.57
C ARG A 117 13.57 23.28 24.52
N HIS A 118 14.52 22.52 24.02
CA HIS A 118 15.59 21.89 24.78
C HIS A 118 16.98 22.36 24.36
N VAL A 119 17.06 23.47 23.58
CA VAL A 119 18.34 24.07 23.20
C VAL A 119 19.12 24.49 24.45
N GLY A 120 20.40 24.12 24.49
CA GLY A 120 21.26 24.29 25.66
C GLY A 120 21.17 23.15 26.69
N GLY A 121 20.15 22.32 26.62
CA GLY A 121 19.94 21.14 27.45
C GLY A 121 20.34 19.85 26.75
N SER A 122 19.68 18.75 27.13
CA SER A 122 19.86 17.46 26.51
C SER A 122 18.60 16.61 26.59
N LEU A 123 18.40 15.74 25.60
CA LEU A 123 17.39 14.71 25.59
C LEU A 123 18.06 13.33 25.53
N SER A 124 17.39 12.32 26.08
CA SER A 124 17.84 10.93 25.89
C SER A 124 17.50 10.44 24.47
N VAL A 125 18.20 9.42 24.01
CA VAL A 125 17.92 8.75 22.74
C VAL A 125 16.45 8.29 22.71
N GLY A 126 15.92 7.74 23.81
CA GLY A 126 14.53 7.33 23.90
C GLY A 126 13.54 8.49 23.79
N GLU A 127 13.85 9.67 24.36
CA GLU A 127 13.03 10.88 24.21
C GLU A 127 13.05 11.39 22.77
N LEU A 128 14.22 11.37 22.12
CA LEU A 128 14.34 11.75 20.71
C LEU A 128 13.56 10.83 19.79
N CYS A 129 13.61 9.51 19.99
CA CYS A 129 12.80 8.55 19.21
C CYS A 129 11.30 8.76 19.39
N ARG A 130 10.85 9.16 20.58
CA ARG A 130 9.41 9.48 20.81
C ARG A 130 8.97 10.81 20.21
N ALA A 131 9.92 11.71 19.96
CA ALA A 131 9.66 13.04 19.41
C ALA A 131 9.68 13.08 17.86
N THR A 132 9.93 11.92 17.25
CA THR A 132 10.16 11.78 15.80
C THR A 132 8.87 11.61 14.97
#